data_31704915bb658aaad9d017eb83789fa0
#
_entry.id   31704915bb658aaad9d017eb83789fa0
#
_cell.length_a   1.000
_cell.length_b   1.000
_cell.length_c   1.000
_cell.angle_alpha   90.00
_cell.angle_beta   90.00
_cell.angle_gamma   90.00
#
_symmetry.space_group_name_H-M   'P 1'
#
loop_
_entity.id
_entity.type
_entity.pdbx_description
1 polymer ?
#
loop_
_entity_poly.entity_id
_entity_poly.type
_entity_poly.pdbx_seq_one_letter_code
_entity_poly.pdbx_strand_id
1 'polypeptide(L)'
;MNDAKKIPSFYETDLGEAPAALNWSSCGRWVAAINVNSSVMVVDTKTGNGLKRWIAHEDGALALVWHPRLPVFVTSSLKGEIKTWKVDVDQIVHKLSEITLNRDSGSNWIETLSWRPDGKQLAIATGSSAILCSVKGDIEAEFSFPGGTVAAIAWHPRGSLLGIAGYGGVYIYNALDSGDEPIVLKWKGSILSLSWSPDGAFIVAGCQDNTVHLWRFRSRQDAQMSGFAYKPLQLTWVDRGKRLLTGGTSELVIWPFDKKGPEGRAPQTRAFHEHAICAIAVTSNGKSFASGCRNGRIAIWKSSRDTEPKTWTTLDSRVEQLHWSPAKQSKLLAATSRQGLLQLFDASGIV
;
A
#
# COMPACT_ATOMS: atom_id res chain seq x y z
N MET A 1 -5.80 7.61 33.17
CA MET A 1 -5.76 7.63 31.68
C MET A 1 -6.21 9.01 31.25
N ASN A 2 -5.31 9.82 30.71
CA ASN A 2 -5.70 11.14 30.20
C ASN A 2 -6.72 10.93 29.08
N ASP A 3 -7.82 11.69 29.10
CA ASP A 3 -8.78 11.78 28.00
C ASP A 3 -8.05 12.24 26.73
N ALA A 4 -7.51 11.28 25.98
CA ALA A 4 -6.90 11.58 24.71
C ALA A 4 -7.98 12.17 23.79
N LYS A 5 -7.77 13.39 23.33
CA LYS A 5 -8.69 14.09 22.43
C LYS A 5 -9.03 13.18 21.27
N LYS A 6 -10.27 12.72 21.18
CA LYS A 6 -10.75 11.87 20.08
C LYS A 6 -10.49 12.59 18.76
N ILE A 7 -9.96 11.89 17.76
CA ILE A 7 -9.72 12.47 16.43
C ILE A 7 -11.09 12.79 15.82
N PRO A 8 -11.35 14.02 15.38
CA PRO A 8 -12.63 14.36 14.76
C PRO A 8 -12.78 13.63 13.42
N SER A 9 -13.87 12.86 13.28
CA SER A 9 -14.32 12.32 12.00
C SER A 9 -15.25 13.34 11.35
N PHE A 10 -15.02 13.63 10.06
CA PHE A 10 -15.86 14.54 9.30
C PHE A 10 -16.65 13.86 8.17
N TYR A 11 -16.36 12.62 7.89
CA TYR A 11 -17.09 11.79 6.94
C TYR A 11 -17.08 10.33 7.38
N GLU A 12 -18.23 9.70 7.20
CA GLU A 12 -18.41 8.28 7.50
C GLU A 12 -19.42 7.69 6.50
N THR A 13 -19.14 6.49 6.02
CA THR A 13 -20.08 5.73 5.19
C THR A 13 -19.81 4.23 5.30
N ASP A 14 -20.86 3.45 5.09
CA ASP A 14 -20.77 2.01 4.97
C ASP A 14 -20.49 1.65 3.50
N LEU A 15 -19.49 0.83 3.22
CA LEU A 15 -19.17 0.30 1.90
C LEU A 15 -20.08 -0.88 1.53
N GLY A 16 -20.86 -1.39 2.48
CA GLY A 16 -21.79 -2.53 2.32
C GLY A 16 -21.13 -3.90 2.48
N GLU A 17 -19.83 -4.00 2.30
CA GLU A 17 -19.03 -5.21 2.41
C GLU A 17 -17.58 -4.89 2.76
N ALA A 18 -16.78 -5.92 3.07
CA ALA A 18 -15.37 -5.77 3.40
C ALA A 18 -14.60 -4.98 2.31
N PRO A 19 -13.75 -4.02 2.69
CA PRO A 19 -12.97 -3.24 1.73
C PRO A 19 -11.89 -4.11 1.07
N ALA A 20 -11.82 -4.06 -0.26
CA ALA A 20 -10.72 -4.63 -1.03
C ALA A 20 -9.55 -3.64 -1.15
N ALA A 21 -9.86 -2.37 -1.45
CA ALA A 21 -8.83 -1.33 -1.56
C ALA A 21 -9.35 0.07 -1.20
N LEU A 22 -8.44 0.89 -0.68
CA LEU A 22 -8.62 2.31 -0.35
C LEU A 22 -7.41 3.08 -0.88
N ASN A 23 -7.61 4.18 -1.59
CA ASN A 23 -6.50 4.99 -2.07
C ASN A 23 -6.91 6.45 -2.29
N TRP A 24 -5.94 7.38 -2.21
CA TRP A 24 -6.12 8.82 -2.43
C TRP A 24 -5.70 9.25 -3.82
N SER A 25 -6.40 10.23 -4.38
CA SER A 25 -5.89 10.98 -5.53
C SER A 25 -4.62 11.74 -5.15
N SER A 26 -3.72 11.93 -6.11
CA SER A 26 -2.43 12.61 -5.88
C SER A 26 -2.55 14.04 -5.34
N CYS A 27 -3.62 14.75 -5.67
CA CYS A 27 -3.91 16.08 -5.14
C CYS A 27 -4.53 16.06 -3.73
N GLY A 28 -4.93 14.89 -3.21
CA GLY A 28 -5.56 14.74 -1.90
C GLY A 28 -6.99 15.24 -1.82
N ARG A 29 -7.62 15.59 -2.95
CA ARG A 29 -9.02 16.02 -2.98
C ARG A 29 -9.98 14.84 -2.93
N TRP A 30 -9.67 13.75 -3.62
CA TRP A 30 -10.56 12.60 -3.68
C TRP A 30 -9.95 11.39 -3.01
N VAL A 31 -10.77 10.65 -2.33
CA VAL A 31 -10.46 9.31 -1.85
C VAL A 31 -11.45 8.33 -2.50
N ALA A 32 -10.93 7.20 -2.96
CA ALA A 32 -11.74 6.13 -3.51
C ALA A 32 -11.55 4.85 -2.70
N ALA A 33 -12.65 4.16 -2.43
CA ALA A 33 -12.66 2.84 -1.83
C ALA A 33 -13.45 1.88 -2.71
N ILE A 34 -13.04 0.62 -2.76
CA ILE A 34 -13.76 -0.48 -3.42
C ILE A 34 -13.90 -1.63 -2.44
N ASN A 35 -15.08 -2.22 -2.37
CA ASN A 35 -15.32 -3.42 -1.57
C ASN A 35 -15.12 -4.70 -2.40
N VAL A 36 -15.13 -5.86 -1.73
CA VAL A 36 -14.93 -7.17 -2.37
C VAL A 36 -15.97 -7.50 -3.42
N ASN A 37 -17.19 -6.93 -3.35
CA ASN A 37 -18.26 -7.07 -4.33
C ASN A 37 -18.20 -5.99 -5.44
N SER A 38 -17.04 -5.33 -5.61
CA SER A 38 -16.80 -4.32 -6.65
C SER A 38 -17.59 -3.02 -6.52
N SER A 39 -18.25 -2.76 -5.40
CA SER A 39 -18.87 -1.45 -5.16
C SER A 39 -17.77 -0.41 -4.90
N VAL A 40 -17.65 0.55 -5.82
CA VAL A 40 -16.73 1.69 -5.70
C VAL A 40 -17.47 2.86 -5.08
N MET A 41 -16.81 3.56 -4.17
CA MET A 41 -17.23 4.84 -3.61
C MET A 41 -16.11 5.87 -3.79
N VAL A 42 -16.44 7.03 -4.34
CA VAL A 42 -15.53 8.19 -4.40
C VAL A 42 -16.07 9.31 -3.53
N VAL A 43 -15.21 9.89 -2.70
CA VAL A 43 -15.56 10.98 -1.78
C VAL A 43 -14.72 12.20 -2.12
N ASP A 44 -15.37 13.37 -2.24
CA ASP A 44 -14.70 14.69 -2.29
C ASP A 44 -14.43 15.15 -0.86
N THR A 45 -13.18 15.18 -0.47
CA THR A 45 -12.78 15.56 0.89
C THR A 45 -12.90 17.06 1.18
N LYS A 46 -13.06 17.88 0.15
CA LYS A 46 -13.28 19.33 0.31
C LYS A 46 -14.71 19.64 0.74
N THR A 47 -15.68 18.88 0.23
CA THR A 47 -17.11 19.06 0.56
C THR A 47 -17.60 18.08 1.61
N GLY A 48 -16.88 16.99 1.85
CA GLY A 48 -17.32 15.88 2.70
C GLY A 48 -18.47 15.07 2.08
N ASN A 49 -18.65 15.13 0.76
CA ASN A 49 -19.73 14.43 0.07
C ASN A 49 -19.23 13.22 -0.73
N GLY A 50 -20.00 12.16 -0.70
CA GLY A 50 -19.84 11.05 -1.66
C GLY A 50 -20.24 11.52 -3.06
N LEU A 51 -19.35 11.39 -4.05
CA LEU A 51 -19.63 11.80 -5.42
C LEU A 51 -20.49 10.78 -6.15
N LYS A 52 -20.11 9.51 -6.05
CA LYS A 52 -20.73 8.43 -6.78
C LYS A 52 -20.47 7.09 -6.10
N ARG A 53 -21.47 6.20 -6.17
CA ARG A 53 -21.32 4.77 -5.85
C ARG A 53 -21.82 3.95 -7.04
N TRP A 54 -21.05 2.94 -7.47
CA TRP A 54 -21.42 2.04 -8.56
C TRP A 54 -20.67 0.70 -8.46
N ILE A 55 -21.14 -0.29 -9.18
CA ILE A 55 -20.45 -1.58 -9.34
C ILE A 55 -19.45 -1.46 -10.49
N ALA A 56 -18.16 -1.63 -10.19
CA ALA A 56 -17.10 -1.52 -11.19
C ALA A 56 -16.92 -2.79 -12.01
N HIS A 57 -17.05 -3.96 -11.38
CA HIS A 57 -16.86 -5.29 -11.99
C HIS A 57 -17.96 -6.24 -11.56
N GLU A 58 -18.27 -7.24 -12.39
CA GLU A 58 -19.30 -8.23 -12.08
C GLU A 58 -18.80 -9.33 -11.14
N ASP A 59 -17.51 -9.61 -11.15
CA ASP A 59 -16.90 -10.80 -10.53
C ASP A 59 -16.10 -10.52 -9.26
N GLY A 60 -16.34 -9.39 -8.59
CA GLY A 60 -15.57 -8.96 -7.42
C GLY A 60 -14.30 -8.18 -7.78
N ALA A 61 -13.75 -7.47 -6.80
CA ALA A 61 -12.58 -6.61 -6.96
C ALA A 61 -11.46 -6.96 -5.98
N LEU A 62 -10.22 -6.70 -6.41
CA LEU A 62 -9.02 -6.93 -5.60
C LEU A 62 -8.23 -5.66 -5.33
N ALA A 63 -8.08 -4.76 -6.30
CA ALA A 63 -7.22 -3.60 -6.16
C ALA A 63 -7.85 -2.32 -6.73
N LEU A 64 -7.42 -1.19 -6.17
CA LEU A 64 -7.71 0.15 -6.64
C LEU A 64 -6.47 1.02 -6.40
N VAL A 65 -5.99 1.72 -7.44
CA VAL A 65 -4.87 2.64 -7.32
C VAL A 65 -5.10 3.92 -8.11
N TRP A 66 -4.80 5.08 -7.50
CA TRP A 66 -4.82 6.36 -8.18
C TRP A 66 -3.52 6.57 -8.95
N HIS A 67 -3.64 7.19 -10.11
CA HIS A 67 -2.48 7.67 -10.88
C HIS A 67 -1.74 8.77 -10.07
N PRO A 68 -0.39 8.77 -10.04
CA PRO A 68 0.38 9.66 -9.17
C PRO A 68 0.31 11.14 -9.53
N ARG A 69 -0.27 11.51 -10.69
CA ARG A 69 -0.34 12.91 -11.17
C ARG A 69 -1.68 13.33 -11.77
N LEU A 70 -2.44 12.39 -12.32
CA LEU A 70 -3.70 12.67 -13.02
C LEU A 70 -4.90 12.33 -12.13
N PRO A 71 -6.07 12.96 -12.33
CA PRO A 71 -7.30 12.61 -11.63
C PRO A 71 -7.92 11.32 -12.18
N VAL A 72 -7.12 10.28 -12.24
CA VAL A 72 -7.44 8.97 -12.82
C VAL A 72 -7.12 7.89 -11.80
N PHE A 73 -7.97 6.89 -11.68
CA PHE A 73 -7.70 5.69 -10.90
C PHE A 73 -8.07 4.42 -11.68
N VAL A 74 -7.50 3.32 -11.27
CA VAL A 74 -7.68 2.01 -11.89
C VAL A 74 -8.23 1.04 -10.87
N THR A 75 -9.17 0.19 -11.29
CA THR A 75 -9.69 -0.93 -10.51
C THR A 75 -9.43 -2.24 -11.23
N SER A 76 -9.24 -3.33 -10.48
CA SER A 76 -9.07 -4.68 -11.04
C SER A 76 -10.07 -5.67 -10.47
N SER A 77 -10.39 -6.70 -11.26
CA SER A 77 -11.30 -7.78 -10.89
C SER A 77 -10.60 -9.11 -10.68
N LEU A 78 -11.37 -10.08 -10.14
CA LEU A 78 -10.96 -11.47 -10.00
C LEU A 78 -10.79 -12.21 -11.33
N LYS A 79 -11.37 -11.71 -12.44
CA LYS A 79 -11.30 -12.33 -13.77
C LYS A 79 -10.37 -11.63 -14.76
N GLY A 80 -9.48 -10.75 -14.28
CA GLY A 80 -8.49 -10.09 -15.13
C GLY A 80 -8.98 -8.82 -15.82
N GLU A 81 -10.15 -8.29 -15.45
CA GLU A 81 -10.59 -6.99 -15.95
C GLU A 81 -9.84 -5.86 -15.23
N ILE A 82 -9.48 -4.85 -16.00
CA ILE A 82 -8.89 -3.61 -15.53
C ILE A 82 -9.71 -2.47 -16.11
N LYS A 83 -10.29 -1.65 -15.25
CA LYS A 83 -11.07 -0.48 -15.66
C LYS A 83 -10.41 0.78 -15.16
N THR A 84 -10.26 1.75 -16.06
CA THR A 84 -9.70 3.07 -15.78
C THR A 84 -10.82 4.09 -15.68
N TRP A 85 -10.80 4.87 -14.60
CA TRP A 85 -11.81 5.86 -14.25
C TRP A 85 -11.18 7.23 -14.14
N LYS A 86 -11.89 8.28 -14.57
CA LYS A 86 -11.48 9.67 -14.43
C LYS A 86 -12.51 10.43 -13.60
N VAL A 87 -12.04 11.27 -12.70
CA VAL A 87 -12.86 12.29 -12.04
C VAL A 87 -12.59 13.62 -12.75
N ASP A 88 -13.62 14.24 -13.35
CA ASP A 88 -13.48 15.50 -14.05
C ASP A 88 -13.65 16.72 -13.13
N VAL A 89 -13.58 17.92 -13.72
CA VAL A 89 -13.71 19.17 -12.99
C VAL A 89 -15.10 19.37 -12.35
N ASP A 90 -16.13 18.80 -12.96
CA ASP A 90 -17.52 18.83 -12.49
C ASP A 90 -17.84 17.71 -11.51
N GLN A 91 -16.81 16.98 -11.04
CA GLN A 91 -16.89 15.87 -10.07
C GLN A 91 -17.68 14.66 -10.61
N ILE A 92 -17.81 14.53 -11.91
CA ILE A 92 -18.42 13.37 -12.54
C ILE A 92 -17.33 12.30 -12.75
N VAL A 93 -17.68 11.05 -12.47
CA VAL A 93 -16.79 9.91 -12.67
C VAL A 93 -17.15 9.19 -13.96
N HIS A 94 -16.19 9.09 -14.87
CA HIS A 94 -16.34 8.40 -16.16
C HIS A 94 -15.41 7.22 -16.28
N LYS A 95 -15.87 6.15 -16.96
CA LYS A 95 -14.98 5.08 -17.42
C LYS A 95 -14.21 5.57 -18.65
N LEU A 96 -12.87 5.55 -18.60
CA LEU A 96 -12.00 5.94 -19.72
C LEU A 96 -11.65 4.76 -20.61
N SER A 97 -11.28 3.63 -20.02
CA SER A 97 -10.85 2.44 -20.75
C SER A 97 -11.15 1.18 -19.95
N GLU A 98 -11.11 0.07 -20.66
CA GLU A 98 -11.27 -1.27 -20.13
C GLU A 98 -10.38 -2.21 -20.92
N ILE A 99 -9.62 -3.03 -20.22
CA ILE A 99 -8.83 -4.13 -20.79
C ILE A 99 -9.12 -5.39 -20.02
N THR A 100 -9.13 -6.52 -20.71
CA THR A 100 -9.27 -7.84 -20.10
C THR A 100 -8.04 -8.66 -20.44
N LEU A 101 -7.34 -9.11 -19.41
CA LEU A 101 -6.18 -9.98 -19.58
C LEU A 101 -6.71 -11.43 -19.74
N ASN A 102 -6.81 -11.88 -21.00
CA ASN A 102 -7.15 -13.27 -21.30
C ASN A 102 -5.86 -14.10 -21.37
N ARG A 103 -5.72 -15.06 -20.45
CA ARG A 103 -4.59 -16.00 -20.44
C ARG A 103 -5.09 -17.41 -20.65
N ASP A 104 -4.48 -18.10 -21.59
CA ASP A 104 -4.85 -19.47 -21.97
C ASP A 104 -4.51 -20.50 -20.88
N SER A 105 -3.61 -20.16 -19.96
CA SER A 105 -3.22 -21.03 -18.86
C SER A 105 -2.93 -20.23 -17.59
N GLY A 106 -3.71 -20.48 -16.53
CA GLY A 106 -3.46 -19.92 -15.21
C GLY A 106 -4.56 -19.02 -14.68
N SER A 107 -4.32 -18.42 -13.52
CA SER A 107 -5.23 -17.48 -12.87
C SER A 107 -5.19 -16.12 -13.55
N ASN A 108 -6.37 -15.60 -13.91
CA ASN A 108 -6.51 -14.25 -14.48
C ASN A 108 -6.68 -13.16 -13.40
N TRP A 109 -6.80 -13.53 -12.14
CA TRP A 109 -6.96 -12.54 -11.08
C TRP A 109 -5.77 -11.62 -10.96
N ILE A 110 -6.03 -10.35 -10.65
CA ILE A 110 -5.03 -9.30 -10.54
C ILE A 110 -4.91 -8.92 -9.08
N GLU A 111 -3.88 -9.44 -8.41
CA GLU A 111 -3.69 -9.23 -6.97
C GLU A 111 -3.20 -7.82 -6.63
N THR A 112 -2.36 -7.25 -7.47
CA THR A 112 -1.68 -6.00 -7.16
C THR A 112 -1.52 -5.12 -8.39
N LEU A 113 -1.80 -3.84 -8.21
CA LEU A 113 -1.58 -2.75 -9.15
C LEU A 113 -0.60 -1.74 -8.56
N SER A 114 0.35 -1.26 -9.36
CA SER A 114 1.28 -0.23 -8.90
C SER A 114 1.69 0.70 -10.04
N TRP A 115 1.40 2.00 -9.90
CA TRP A 115 1.89 2.99 -10.85
C TRP A 115 3.38 3.24 -10.68
N ARG A 116 4.08 3.33 -11.80
CA ARG A 116 5.42 3.90 -11.84
C ARG A 116 5.40 5.31 -11.23
N PRO A 117 6.42 5.73 -10.46
CA PRO A 117 6.39 7.04 -9.77
C PRO A 117 6.18 8.26 -10.68
N ASP A 118 6.54 8.18 -11.95
CA ASP A 118 6.30 9.23 -12.94
C ASP A 118 4.92 9.16 -13.61
N GLY A 119 4.14 8.09 -13.36
CA GLY A 119 2.80 7.86 -13.89
C GLY A 119 2.76 7.33 -15.32
N LYS A 120 3.88 7.05 -15.96
CA LYS A 120 3.88 6.62 -17.36
C LYS A 120 3.40 5.20 -17.58
N GLN A 121 3.62 4.32 -16.60
CA GLN A 121 3.30 2.90 -16.68
C GLN A 121 2.58 2.41 -15.43
N LEU A 122 1.64 1.50 -15.62
CA LEU A 122 1.00 0.72 -14.57
C LEU A 122 1.59 -0.69 -14.59
N ALA A 123 2.14 -1.15 -13.48
CA ALA A 123 2.51 -2.54 -13.28
C ALA A 123 1.33 -3.31 -12.70
N ILE A 124 1.05 -4.48 -13.27
CA ILE A 124 -0.06 -5.36 -12.96
C ILE A 124 0.50 -6.73 -12.63
N ALA A 125 0.32 -7.20 -11.40
CA ALA A 125 0.70 -8.56 -11.00
C ALA A 125 -0.47 -9.52 -11.26
N THR A 126 -0.24 -10.55 -12.07
CA THR A 126 -1.23 -11.56 -12.41
C THR A 126 -0.58 -12.93 -12.61
N GLY A 127 -1.03 -13.93 -11.87
CA GLY A 127 -0.45 -15.28 -11.93
C GLY A 127 1.06 -15.24 -11.71
N SER A 128 1.84 -15.76 -12.65
CA SER A 128 3.31 -15.82 -12.61
C SER A 128 4.00 -14.70 -13.42
N SER A 129 3.33 -13.57 -13.63
CA SER A 129 3.89 -12.47 -14.42
C SER A 129 3.56 -11.11 -13.84
N ALA A 130 4.36 -10.11 -14.21
CA ALA A 130 4.01 -8.71 -14.09
C ALA A 130 3.95 -8.08 -15.49
N ILE A 131 2.82 -7.42 -15.78
CA ILE A 131 2.56 -6.75 -17.06
C ILE A 131 2.72 -5.25 -16.86
N LEU A 132 3.38 -4.56 -17.79
CA LEU A 132 3.42 -3.10 -17.85
C LEU A 132 2.46 -2.60 -18.92
N CYS A 133 1.58 -1.68 -18.50
CA CYS A 133 0.64 -1.01 -19.40
C CYS A 133 0.86 0.51 -19.41
N SER A 134 0.62 1.13 -20.57
CA SER A 134 0.49 2.58 -20.67
C SER A 134 -0.75 3.10 -19.93
N VAL A 135 -0.86 4.42 -19.73
CA VAL A 135 -2.08 5.06 -19.17
C VAL A 135 -3.33 4.77 -20.02
N LYS A 136 -3.16 4.51 -21.31
CA LYS A 136 -4.24 4.18 -22.24
C LYS A 136 -4.68 2.70 -22.16
N GLY A 137 -3.88 1.86 -21.50
CA GLY A 137 -4.13 0.42 -21.41
C GLY A 137 -3.34 -0.43 -22.41
N ASP A 138 -2.46 0.17 -23.24
CA ASP A 138 -1.63 -0.60 -24.16
C ASP A 138 -0.59 -1.41 -23.37
N ILE A 139 -0.47 -2.71 -23.65
CA ILE A 139 0.55 -3.57 -23.04
C ILE A 139 1.89 -3.24 -23.67
N GLU A 140 2.88 -2.85 -22.86
CA GLU A 140 4.21 -2.43 -23.29
C GLU A 140 5.28 -3.50 -23.01
N ALA A 141 5.12 -4.27 -21.94
CA ALA A 141 6.03 -5.36 -21.57
C ALA A 141 5.35 -6.39 -20.67
N GLU A 142 5.90 -7.59 -20.65
CA GLU A 142 5.56 -8.64 -19.70
C GLU A 142 6.84 -9.27 -19.15
N PHE A 143 6.91 -9.39 -17.83
CA PHE A 143 8.01 -9.99 -17.11
C PHE A 143 7.55 -11.27 -16.41
N SER A 144 8.21 -12.38 -16.73
CA SER A 144 7.93 -13.69 -16.12
C SER A 144 8.55 -13.77 -14.73
N PHE A 145 7.86 -14.42 -13.80
CA PHE A 145 8.34 -14.73 -12.47
C PHE A 145 8.45 -16.24 -12.29
N PRO A 146 9.68 -16.81 -12.27
CA PRO A 146 9.86 -18.27 -12.21
C PRO A 146 9.42 -18.91 -10.89
N GLY A 147 9.24 -18.14 -9.83
CA GLY A 147 8.82 -18.58 -8.50
C GLY A 147 7.33 -18.91 -8.35
N GLY A 148 6.58 -19.02 -9.44
CA GLY A 148 5.13 -19.25 -9.42
C GLY A 148 4.33 -17.96 -9.29
N THR A 149 3.39 -17.85 -8.36
CA THR A 149 2.54 -16.67 -8.21
C THR A 149 3.33 -15.44 -7.75
N VAL A 150 3.13 -14.32 -8.41
CA VAL A 150 3.63 -13.00 -7.99
C VAL A 150 2.80 -12.53 -6.81
N ALA A 151 3.40 -12.44 -5.63
CA ALA A 151 2.73 -12.00 -4.41
C ALA A 151 2.88 -10.51 -4.13
N ALA A 152 3.94 -9.88 -4.64
CA ALA A 152 4.16 -8.45 -4.46
C ALA A 152 4.96 -7.84 -5.61
N ILE A 153 4.66 -6.59 -5.93
CA ILE A 153 5.44 -5.75 -6.85
C ILE A 153 5.76 -4.41 -6.21
N ALA A 154 6.95 -3.88 -6.49
CA ALA A 154 7.35 -2.57 -6.00
C ALA A 154 8.28 -1.85 -6.97
N TRP A 155 7.93 -0.61 -7.33
CA TRP A 155 8.80 0.24 -8.12
C TRP A 155 9.96 0.79 -7.29
N HIS A 156 11.14 0.77 -7.87
CA HIS A 156 12.26 1.55 -7.36
C HIS A 156 11.88 3.05 -7.37
N PRO A 157 12.26 3.86 -6.36
CA PRO A 157 11.84 5.27 -6.27
C PRO A 157 12.14 6.14 -7.49
N ARG A 158 13.17 5.78 -8.27
CA ARG A 158 13.51 6.45 -9.54
C ARG A 158 12.68 5.98 -10.75
N GLY A 159 11.88 4.93 -10.60
CA GLY A 159 10.95 4.45 -11.62
C GLY A 159 11.56 3.64 -12.76
N SER A 160 12.88 3.37 -12.78
CA SER A 160 13.50 2.58 -13.86
C SER A 160 13.46 1.07 -13.63
N LEU A 161 13.28 0.65 -12.38
CA LEU A 161 13.30 -0.76 -12.01
C LEU A 161 11.99 -1.17 -11.32
N LEU A 162 11.52 -2.37 -11.65
CA LEU A 162 10.38 -3.02 -11.00
C LEU A 162 10.85 -4.29 -10.28
N GLY A 163 10.66 -4.35 -8.97
CA GLY A 163 10.83 -5.58 -8.19
C GLY A 163 9.56 -6.42 -8.22
N ILE A 164 9.69 -7.68 -8.52
CA ILE A 164 8.64 -8.70 -8.56
C ILE A 164 9.03 -9.79 -7.57
N ALA A 165 8.14 -10.12 -6.64
CA ALA A 165 8.44 -11.03 -5.53
C ALA A 165 7.38 -12.10 -5.32
N GLY A 166 7.82 -13.25 -4.81
CA GLY A 166 7.02 -14.41 -4.47
C GLY A 166 7.88 -15.48 -3.83
N TYR A 167 7.67 -16.76 -4.18
CA TYR A 167 8.53 -17.84 -3.70
C TYR A 167 9.88 -17.81 -4.40
N GLY A 168 10.97 -17.95 -3.65
CA GLY A 168 12.33 -18.02 -4.17
C GLY A 168 13.08 -16.68 -4.24
N GLY A 169 12.42 -15.53 -4.01
CA GLY A 169 13.12 -14.25 -3.92
C GLY A 169 12.45 -13.08 -4.65
N VAL A 170 13.29 -12.10 -5.00
CA VAL A 170 12.89 -10.91 -5.74
C VAL A 170 13.64 -10.88 -7.07
N TYR A 171 12.89 -10.69 -8.17
CA TYR A 171 13.40 -10.49 -9.52
C TYR A 171 13.21 -9.02 -9.87
N ILE A 172 14.30 -8.32 -10.20
CA ILE A 172 14.27 -6.89 -10.46
C ILE A 172 14.53 -6.67 -11.95
N TYR A 173 13.50 -6.20 -12.65
CA TYR A 173 13.52 -5.95 -14.09
C TYR A 173 13.74 -4.48 -14.40
N ASN A 174 14.43 -4.22 -15.51
CA ASN A 174 14.53 -2.89 -16.09
C ASN A 174 13.26 -2.59 -16.90
N ALA A 175 12.43 -1.67 -16.39
CA ALA A 175 11.19 -1.28 -17.05
C ALA A 175 11.38 -0.40 -18.29
N LEU A 176 12.62 0.03 -18.58
CA LEU A 176 12.98 0.82 -19.76
C LEU A 176 13.56 -0.05 -20.89
N ASP A 177 14.00 -1.26 -20.54
CA ASP A 177 14.52 -2.24 -21.48
C ASP A 177 14.09 -3.65 -21.02
N SER A 178 13.05 -4.17 -21.66
CA SER A 178 12.48 -5.47 -21.32
C SER A 178 13.32 -6.67 -21.79
N GLY A 179 14.37 -6.43 -22.56
CA GLY A 179 15.33 -7.46 -23.01
C GLY A 179 16.44 -7.76 -22.00
N ASP A 180 16.59 -6.92 -20.97
CA ASP A 180 17.59 -7.14 -19.94
C ASP A 180 17.24 -8.32 -19.03
N GLU A 181 18.25 -9.14 -18.70
CA GLU A 181 18.11 -10.17 -17.69
C GLU A 181 17.83 -9.55 -16.31
N PRO A 182 16.93 -10.15 -15.50
CA PRO A 182 16.61 -9.60 -14.19
C PRO A 182 17.77 -9.75 -13.20
N ILE A 183 17.87 -8.78 -12.32
CA ILE A 183 18.69 -8.92 -11.13
C ILE A 183 17.94 -9.79 -10.13
N VAL A 184 18.53 -10.94 -9.74
CA VAL A 184 17.90 -11.89 -8.83
C VAL A 184 18.46 -11.75 -7.42
N LEU A 185 17.57 -11.46 -6.46
CA LEU A 185 17.83 -11.48 -5.03
C LEU A 185 17.18 -12.73 -4.45
N LYS A 186 17.99 -13.79 -4.23
CA LYS A 186 17.50 -15.10 -3.81
C LYS A 186 17.04 -15.10 -2.36
N TRP A 187 15.96 -15.80 -2.09
CA TRP A 187 15.45 -16.11 -0.77
C TRP A 187 14.72 -17.46 -0.80
N LYS A 188 14.96 -18.33 0.18
CA LYS A 188 14.43 -19.70 0.22
C LYS A 188 12.96 -19.84 0.63
N GLY A 189 12.30 -18.73 0.94
CA GLY A 189 10.91 -18.71 1.42
C GLY A 189 9.97 -17.89 0.53
N SER A 190 8.70 -17.82 0.91
CA SER A 190 7.70 -17.00 0.25
C SER A 190 7.72 -15.58 0.76
N ILE A 191 7.85 -14.63 -0.16
CA ILE A 191 7.71 -13.20 0.08
C ILE A 191 6.25 -12.81 -0.12
N LEU A 192 5.68 -12.04 0.80
CA LEU A 192 4.27 -11.61 0.79
C LEU A 192 4.11 -10.11 0.59
N SER A 193 5.13 -9.32 0.95
CA SER A 193 5.14 -7.88 0.76
C SER A 193 6.54 -7.40 0.42
N LEU A 194 6.65 -6.29 -0.32
CA LEU A 194 7.89 -5.75 -0.83
C LEU A 194 7.90 -4.23 -0.74
N SER A 195 9.01 -3.64 -0.31
CA SER A 195 9.16 -2.19 -0.23
C SER A 195 10.59 -1.75 -0.48
N TRP A 196 10.78 -0.74 -1.33
CA TRP A 196 12.06 -0.06 -1.50
C TRP A 196 12.22 1.05 -0.48
N SER A 197 13.45 1.24 0.03
CA SER A 197 13.76 2.47 0.76
C SER A 197 13.64 3.69 -0.15
N PRO A 198 13.25 4.88 0.37
CA PRO A 198 13.06 6.09 -0.44
C PRO A 198 14.28 6.54 -1.25
N ASP A 199 15.48 6.15 -0.84
CA ASP A 199 16.75 6.40 -1.55
C ASP A 199 17.11 5.29 -2.55
N GLY A 200 16.37 4.17 -2.55
CA GLY A 200 16.62 3.00 -3.38
C GLY A 200 17.82 2.16 -2.95
N ALA A 201 18.38 2.41 -1.77
CA ALA A 201 19.55 1.68 -1.29
C ALA A 201 19.23 0.29 -0.74
N PHE A 202 18.02 0.11 -0.22
CA PHE A 202 17.53 -1.13 0.36
C PHE A 202 16.24 -1.58 -0.30
N ILE A 203 16.07 -2.89 -0.38
CA ILE A 203 14.80 -3.54 -0.64
C ILE A 203 14.47 -4.44 0.55
N VAL A 204 13.25 -4.36 1.07
CA VAL A 204 12.81 -5.14 2.22
C VAL A 204 11.56 -5.93 1.87
N ALA A 205 11.45 -7.12 2.43
CA ALA A 205 10.39 -8.07 2.16
C ALA A 205 9.82 -8.66 3.45
N GLY A 206 8.50 -8.64 3.58
CA GLY A 206 7.80 -9.38 4.63
C GLY A 206 7.56 -10.82 4.17
N CYS A 207 7.98 -11.79 4.98
CA CYS A 207 8.02 -13.19 4.60
C CYS A 207 6.95 -14.04 5.31
N GLN A 208 6.61 -15.16 4.69
CA GLN A 208 5.64 -16.13 5.20
C GLN A 208 6.07 -16.77 6.54
N ASP A 209 7.36 -16.86 6.81
CA ASP A 209 7.97 -17.44 8.02
C ASP A 209 8.07 -16.45 9.19
N ASN A 210 7.26 -15.38 9.18
CA ASN A 210 7.25 -14.33 10.19
C ASN A 210 8.59 -13.59 10.33
N THR A 211 9.29 -13.37 9.23
CA THR A 211 10.53 -12.59 9.20
C THR A 211 10.41 -11.41 8.24
N VAL A 212 11.27 -10.42 8.41
CA VAL A 212 11.54 -9.41 7.39
C VAL A 212 12.93 -9.68 6.84
N HIS A 213 13.02 -9.88 5.55
CA HIS A 213 14.30 -10.02 4.84
C HIS A 213 14.66 -8.70 4.17
N LEU A 214 15.93 -8.37 4.13
CA LEU A 214 16.41 -7.16 3.48
C LEU A 214 17.62 -7.44 2.61
N TRP A 215 17.77 -6.68 1.52
CA TRP A 215 18.97 -6.67 0.69
C TRP A 215 19.46 -5.23 0.51
N ARG A 216 20.78 -5.06 0.54
CA ARG A 216 21.44 -3.85 0.04
C ARG A 216 21.49 -3.92 -1.47
N PHE A 217 20.79 -3.04 -2.15
CA PHE A 217 20.62 -3.16 -3.59
C PHE A 217 21.93 -3.22 -4.37
N ARG A 218 22.94 -2.42 -4.02
CA ARG A 218 24.22 -2.37 -4.74
C ARG A 218 25.13 -3.57 -4.46
N SER A 219 25.33 -3.92 -3.19
CA SER A 219 26.27 -4.98 -2.80
C SER A 219 25.67 -6.40 -2.84
N ARG A 220 24.34 -6.52 -2.95
CA ARG A 220 23.59 -7.78 -2.85
C ARG A 220 23.68 -8.45 -1.48
N GLN A 221 24.34 -7.83 -0.53
CA GLN A 221 24.36 -8.34 0.84
C GLN A 221 22.95 -8.32 1.42
N ASP A 222 22.63 -9.38 2.13
CA ASP A 222 21.32 -9.56 2.75
C ASP A 222 21.43 -9.73 4.27
N ALA A 223 20.31 -9.51 4.94
CA ALA A 223 20.15 -9.76 6.36
C ALA A 223 18.68 -10.05 6.68
N GLN A 224 18.45 -10.66 7.82
CA GLN A 224 17.13 -11.07 8.28
C GLN A 224 16.81 -10.42 9.63
N MET A 225 15.60 -9.94 9.77
CA MET A 225 15.01 -9.47 11.01
C MET A 225 13.93 -10.45 11.46
N SER A 226 14.01 -10.94 12.69
CA SER A 226 13.11 -11.95 13.27
C SER A 226 12.49 -11.48 14.58
N GLY A 227 11.65 -12.33 15.18
CA GLY A 227 10.98 -12.03 16.45
C GLY A 227 9.54 -11.55 16.29
N PHE A 228 8.95 -11.67 15.09
CA PHE A 228 7.56 -11.32 14.86
C PHE A 228 6.62 -12.48 15.22
N ALA A 229 5.55 -12.19 15.96
CA ALA A 229 4.53 -13.18 16.31
C ALA A 229 3.61 -13.55 15.11
N TYR A 230 3.46 -12.63 14.15
CA TYR A 230 2.67 -12.79 12.94
C TYR A 230 3.44 -12.27 11.72
N LYS A 231 2.94 -12.57 10.52
CA LYS A 231 3.53 -12.13 9.25
C LYS A 231 3.67 -10.60 9.21
N PRO A 232 4.89 -10.05 9.04
CA PRO A 232 5.13 -8.60 9.00
C PRO A 232 4.83 -8.04 7.60
N LEU A 233 3.55 -7.94 7.24
CA LEU A 233 3.11 -7.46 5.94
C LEU A 233 3.27 -5.94 5.78
N GLN A 234 3.26 -5.19 6.88
CA GLN A 234 3.38 -3.74 6.89
C GLN A 234 4.86 -3.33 6.92
N LEU A 235 5.33 -2.73 5.85
CA LEU A 235 6.70 -2.26 5.63
C LEU A 235 6.67 -0.78 5.25
N THR A 236 6.76 0.10 6.23
CA THR A 236 6.52 1.53 6.03
C THR A 236 7.75 2.36 6.42
N TRP A 237 8.29 3.09 5.47
CA TRP A 237 9.46 3.95 5.69
C TRP A 237 9.07 5.30 6.27
N VAL A 238 9.80 5.74 7.30
CA VAL A 238 9.66 7.07 7.91
C VAL A 238 11.01 7.77 8.01
N ASP A 239 10.99 9.05 8.38
CA ASP A 239 12.20 9.89 8.54
C ASP A 239 13.09 9.87 7.29
N ARG A 240 12.46 9.92 6.09
CA ARG A 240 13.16 9.87 4.78
C ARG A 240 13.99 8.60 4.60
N GLY A 241 13.48 7.45 5.03
CA GLY A 241 14.14 6.14 4.90
C GLY A 241 15.14 5.83 6.01
N LYS A 242 15.29 6.69 7.03
CA LYS A 242 16.18 6.41 8.16
C LYS A 242 15.62 5.38 9.13
N ARG A 243 14.34 5.07 9.03
CA ARG A 243 13.65 4.07 9.86
C ARG A 243 12.60 3.33 9.05
N LEU A 244 12.44 2.06 9.37
CA LEU A 244 11.38 1.19 8.87
C LEU A 244 10.44 0.86 10.03
N LEU A 245 9.15 1.10 9.84
CA LEU A 245 8.08 0.65 10.72
C LEU A 245 7.55 -0.68 10.22
N THR A 246 7.37 -1.63 11.12
CA THR A 246 6.79 -2.93 10.78
C THR A 246 5.65 -3.29 11.74
N GLY A 247 4.62 -3.95 11.20
CA GLY A 247 3.59 -4.65 11.96
C GLY A 247 4.01 -6.09 12.26
N GLY A 248 3.02 -7.00 12.46
CA GLY A 248 3.27 -8.41 12.75
C GLY A 248 3.43 -8.72 14.24
N THR A 249 3.23 -7.73 15.11
CA THR A 249 3.11 -7.86 16.57
C THR A 249 2.05 -6.88 17.08
N SER A 250 1.72 -6.92 18.37
CA SER A 250 0.93 -5.88 19.02
C SER A 250 1.74 -4.60 19.29
N GLU A 251 3.05 -4.70 19.31
CA GLU A 251 3.94 -3.55 19.42
C GLU A 251 4.32 -3.01 18.04
N LEU A 252 4.39 -1.70 17.91
CA LEU A 252 4.97 -1.08 16.73
C LEU A 252 6.49 -1.24 16.80
N VAL A 253 7.08 -1.89 15.80
CA VAL A 253 8.52 -2.14 15.75
C VAL A 253 9.17 -1.14 14.79
N ILE A 254 10.21 -0.44 15.28
CA ILE A 254 10.92 0.63 14.57
C ILE A 254 12.38 0.22 14.38
N TRP A 255 12.73 -0.14 13.16
CA TRP A 255 14.07 -0.55 12.78
C TRP A 255 14.93 0.63 12.34
N PRO A 256 16.17 0.77 12.83
CA PRO A 256 17.07 1.83 12.41
C PRO A 256 17.72 1.49 11.06
N PHE A 257 17.55 2.34 10.07
CA PHE A 257 18.16 2.24 8.72
C PHE A 257 19.10 3.42 8.40
N ASP A 258 19.28 4.34 9.33
CA ASP A 258 20.30 5.38 9.18
C ASP A 258 21.70 4.76 9.11
N LYS A 259 22.62 5.35 8.37
CA LYS A 259 24.00 4.87 8.17
C LYS A 259 24.05 3.56 7.37
N LYS A 260 24.39 2.44 8.04
CA LYS A 260 24.73 1.17 7.39
C LYS A 260 23.58 0.14 7.38
N GLY A 261 22.39 0.43 7.89
CA GLY A 261 21.28 -0.51 8.00
C GLY A 261 21.06 -1.00 9.44
N PRO A 262 20.15 -1.97 9.66
CA PRO A 262 19.73 -2.39 11.00
C PRO A 262 20.67 -3.39 11.68
N GLU A 263 21.62 -3.99 10.95
CA GLU A 263 22.47 -5.09 11.46
C GLU A 263 23.26 -4.67 12.69
N GLY A 264 23.22 -5.54 13.70
CA GLY A 264 23.89 -5.30 15.00
C GLY A 264 23.23 -4.22 15.87
N ARG A 265 22.01 -3.76 15.48
CA ARG A 265 21.25 -2.75 16.23
C ARG A 265 19.88 -3.28 16.61
N ALA A 266 19.53 -3.14 17.90
CA ALA A 266 18.18 -3.50 18.35
C ALA A 266 17.13 -2.53 17.80
N PRO A 267 15.94 -3.03 17.39
CA PRO A 267 14.82 -2.18 17.08
C PRO A 267 14.29 -1.49 18.35
N GLN A 268 13.56 -0.39 18.15
CA GLN A 268 12.75 0.21 19.20
C GLN A 268 11.32 -0.32 19.08
N THR A 269 10.66 -0.59 20.19
CA THR A 269 9.26 -0.99 20.21
C THR A 269 8.38 0.05 20.90
N ARG A 270 7.07 0.05 20.55
CA ARG A 270 6.05 0.91 21.17
C ARG A 270 4.84 0.06 21.53
N ALA A 271 4.66 -0.17 22.81
CA ALA A 271 3.57 -0.98 23.39
C ALA A 271 2.33 -0.12 23.62
N PHE A 272 1.51 0.06 22.60
CA PHE A 272 0.24 0.79 22.69
C PHE A 272 -0.95 -0.07 22.29
N HIS A 273 -0.84 -0.86 21.24
CA HIS A 273 -1.91 -1.74 20.80
C HIS A 273 -1.93 -3.04 21.63
N GLU A 274 -3.11 -3.53 21.91
CA GLU A 274 -3.32 -4.81 22.61
C GLU A 274 -3.35 -6.00 21.63
N HIS A 275 -3.62 -5.70 20.35
CA HIS A 275 -3.74 -6.69 19.28
C HIS A 275 -2.77 -6.37 18.14
N ALA A 276 -2.50 -7.38 17.30
CA ALA A 276 -1.57 -7.26 16.19
C ALA A 276 -1.89 -6.06 15.28
N ILE A 277 -0.86 -5.28 14.98
CA ILE A 277 -0.90 -4.16 14.04
C ILE A 277 -1.05 -4.72 12.63
N CYS A 278 -2.09 -4.29 11.92
CA CYS A 278 -2.44 -4.75 10.58
C CYS A 278 -2.44 -3.65 9.52
N ALA A 279 -2.35 -2.38 9.92
CA ALA A 279 -2.21 -1.25 8.99
C ALA A 279 -1.26 -0.19 9.56
N ILE A 280 -0.39 0.36 8.71
CA ILE A 280 0.50 1.48 9.04
C ILE A 280 0.51 2.42 7.85
N ALA A 281 0.29 3.70 8.09
CA ALA A 281 0.34 4.74 7.07
C ALA A 281 1.20 5.91 7.53
N VAL A 282 1.98 6.49 6.61
CA VAL A 282 2.87 7.62 6.87
C VAL A 282 2.39 8.86 6.12
N THR A 283 2.51 10.02 6.74
CA THR A 283 2.21 11.31 6.10
C THR A 283 3.18 11.62 4.96
N SER A 284 2.77 12.45 4.00
CA SER A 284 3.57 12.82 2.83
C SER A 284 4.95 13.43 3.16
N ASN A 285 5.11 14.03 4.35
CA ASN A 285 6.40 14.55 4.81
C ASN A 285 7.31 13.48 5.45
N GLY A 286 6.81 12.25 5.58
CA GLY A 286 7.54 11.11 6.13
C GLY A 286 7.83 11.15 7.63
N LYS A 287 7.20 12.05 8.40
CA LYS A 287 7.50 12.24 9.83
C LYS A 287 6.46 11.60 10.74
N SER A 288 5.20 11.95 10.51
CA SER A 288 4.08 11.47 11.32
C SER A 288 3.45 10.24 10.67
N PHE A 289 2.83 9.39 11.45
CA PHE A 289 2.23 8.16 10.96
C PHE A 289 1.03 7.74 11.81
N ALA A 290 0.23 6.84 11.27
CA ALA A 290 -0.85 6.16 11.96
C ALA A 290 -0.60 4.66 11.97
N SER A 291 -0.98 3.98 13.06
CA SER A 291 -1.01 2.53 13.18
C SER A 291 -2.38 2.04 13.54
N GLY A 292 -2.85 0.97 12.93
CA GLY A 292 -4.15 0.35 13.16
C GLY A 292 -4.03 -1.13 13.48
N CYS A 293 -4.89 -1.66 14.35
CA CYS A 293 -4.79 -3.04 14.80
C CYS A 293 -6.11 -3.82 14.69
N ARG A 294 -6.06 -5.10 15.04
CA ARG A 294 -7.16 -6.06 14.83
C ARG A 294 -8.44 -5.76 15.62
N ASN A 295 -8.39 -5.01 16.71
CA ASN A 295 -9.58 -4.62 17.46
C ASN A 295 -10.15 -3.24 17.09
N GLY A 296 -9.72 -2.67 15.93
CA GLY A 296 -10.21 -1.40 15.41
C GLY A 296 -9.47 -0.17 15.92
N ARG A 297 -8.59 -0.28 16.94
CA ARG A 297 -7.87 0.87 17.49
C ARG A 297 -6.90 1.45 16.46
N ILE A 298 -6.97 2.78 16.27
CA ILE A 298 -6.06 3.58 15.43
C ILE A 298 -5.33 4.56 16.32
N ALA A 299 -4.01 4.58 16.26
CA ALA A 299 -3.13 5.51 16.98
C ALA A 299 -2.41 6.44 16.02
N ILE A 300 -2.32 7.74 16.35
CA ILE A 300 -1.58 8.75 15.58
C ILE A 300 -0.32 9.15 16.34
N TRP A 301 0.79 9.08 15.65
CA TRP A 301 2.13 9.38 16.13
C TRP A 301 2.69 10.59 15.38
N LYS A 302 3.19 11.58 16.10
CA LYS A 302 3.81 12.77 15.49
C LYS A 302 5.22 12.50 14.98
N SER A 303 5.91 11.55 15.60
CA SER A 303 7.29 11.19 15.27
C SER A 303 7.58 9.75 15.65
N SER A 304 8.49 9.10 14.92
CA SER A 304 9.04 7.79 15.27
C SER A 304 9.83 7.79 16.60
N ARG A 305 10.08 8.95 17.19
CA ARG A 305 10.75 9.12 18.48
C ARG A 305 9.77 9.17 19.65
N ASP A 306 8.48 9.38 19.39
CA ASP A 306 7.46 9.42 20.45
C ASP A 306 7.36 8.06 21.12
N THR A 307 7.22 8.06 22.43
CA THR A 307 7.00 6.84 23.23
C THR A 307 5.53 6.47 23.30
N GLU A 308 4.64 7.48 23.21
CA GLU A 308 3.19 7.35 23.25
C GLU A 308 2.56 8.04 22.03
N PRO A 309 1.40 7.57 21.54
CA PRO A 309 0.67 8.26 20.49
C PRO A 309 0.13 9.61 20.98
N LYS A 310 0.00 10.56 20.08
CA LYS A 310 -0.58 11.88 20.39
C LYS A 310 -2.08 11.80 20.60
N THR A 311 -2.72 10.88 19.93
CA THR A 311 -4.15 10.61 20.05
C THR A 311 -4.47 9.24 19.45
N TRP A 312 -5.68 8.75 19.71
CA TRP A 312 -6.18 7.51 19.18
C TRP A 312 -7.69 7.55 19.00
N THR A 313 -8.22 6.65 18.19
CA THR A 313 -9.66 6.38 18.03
C THR A 313 -9.88 4.90 17.77
N THR A 314 -11.13 4.49 17.63
CA THR A 314 -11.47 3.08 17.39
C THR A 314 -12.57 3.01 16.34
N LEU A 315 -12.38 2.17 15.31
CA LEU A 315 -13.40 1.74 14.37
C LEU A 315 -14.24 0.61 15.00
N ASP A 316 -15.32 0.24 14.33
CA ASP A 316 -16.26 -0.82 14.72
C ASP A 316 -15.64 -2.23 14.73
N SER A 317 -14.60 -2.45 13.92
CA SER A 317 -13.92 -3.73 13.80
C SER A 317 -12.46 -3.56 13.35
N ARG A 318 -11.78 -4.65 13.01
CA ARG A 318 -10.38 -4.65 12.55
C ARG A 318 -10.13 -3.54 11.55
N VAL A 319 -9.05 -2.78 11.74
CA VAL A 319 -8.55 -1.82 10.74
C VAL A 319 -7.99 -2.59 9.55
N GLU A 320 -8.58 -2.44 8.37
CA GLU A 320 -8.07 -3.09 7.16
C GLU A 320 -7.05 -2.21 6.46
N GLN A 321 -7.37 -0.93 6.27
CA GLN A 321 -6.48 -0.01 5.57
C GLN A 321 -6.44 1.35 6.26
N LEU A 322 -5.28 1.98 6.17
CA LEU A 322 -5.01 3.36 6.60
C LEU A 322 -4.24 4.07 5.49
N HIS A 323 -4.68 5.25 5.11
CA HIS A 323 -3.98 6.07 4.11
C HIS A 323 -4.07 7.55 4.46
N TRP A 324 -2.92 8.21 4.57
CA TRP A 324 -2.86 9.67 4.69
C TRP A 324 -3.05 10.31 3.32
N SER A 325 -3.73 11.46 3.30
CA SER A 325 -3.78 12.29 2.11
C SER A 325 -2.37 12.68 1.66
N PRO A 326 -2.02 12.52 0.38
CA PRO A 326 -0.70 12.88 -0.15
C PRO A 326 -0.50 14.39 -0.27
N ALA A 327 -1.55 15.20 -0.18
CA ALA A 327 -1.44 16.65 -0.26
C ALA A 327 -0.62 17.21 0.91
N LYS A 328 0.44 17.97 0.62
CA LYS A 328 1.41 18.43 1.62
C LYS A 328 0.79 19.20 2.80
N GLN A 329 -0.28 19.94 2.56
CA GLN A 329 -0.96 20.73 3.58
C GLN A 329 -2.12 19.97 4.26
N SER A 330 -2.58 18.88 3.67
CA SER A 330 -3.67 18.07 4.21
C SER A 330 -3.17 17.12 5.28
N LYS A 331 -3.89 17.06 6.38
CA LYS A 331 -3.65 16.12 7.48
C LYS A 331 -4.83 15.16 7.64
N LEU A 332 -5.45 14.80 6.52
CA LEU A 332 -6.58 13.89 6.49
C LEU A 332 -6.09 12.45 6.47
N LEU A 333 -6.68 11.62 7.32
CA LEU A 333 -6.46 10.18 7.38
C LEU A 333 -7.74 9.47 6.93
N ALA A 334 -7.64 8.59 5.94
CA ALA A 334 -8.70 7.67 5.58
C ALA A 334 -8.44 6.31 6.21
N ALA A 335 -9.48 5.70 6.75
CA ALA A 335 -9.44 4.40 7.38
C ALA A 335 -10.62 3.55 6.95
N THR A 336 -10.39 2.25 6.75
CA THR A 336 -11.47 1.28 6.57
C THR A 336 -11.39 0.19 7.63
N SER A 337 -12.57 -0.31 8.01
CA SER A 337 -12.71 -1.46 8.87
C SER A 337 -13.12 -2.71 8.09
N ARG A 338 -12.92 -3.88 8.68
CA ARG A 338 -13.27 -5.17 8.08
C ARG A 338 -14.77 -5.31 7.79
N GLN A 339 -15.63 -4.64 8.55
CA GLN A 339 -17.09 -4.68 8.36
C GLN A 339 -17.58 -3.68 7.29
N GLY A 340 -16.66 -2.97 6.62
CA GLY A 340 -17.02 -2.07 5.51
C GLY A 340 -17.15 -0.61 5.89
N LEU A 341 -16.86 -0.23 7.13
CA LEU A 341 -16.87 1.18 7.51
C LEU A 341 -15.71 1.93 6.84
N LEU A 342 -16.00 3.02 6.14
CA LEU A 342 -15.03 4.02 5.68
C LEU A 342 -15.19 5.29 6.51
N GLN A 343 -14.12 5.72 7.17
CA GLN A 343 -14.07 6.98 7.91
C GLN A 343 -12.93 7.88 7.46
N LEU A 344 -13.19 9.19 7.43
CA LEU A 344 -12.18 10.22 7.19
C LEU A 344 -12.01 11.08 8.44
N PHE A 345 -10.77 11.24 8.87
CA PHE A 345 -10.39 11.98 10.07
C PHE A 345 -9.56 13.22 9.71
N ASP A 346 -9.80 14.32 10.42
CA ASP A 346 -8.95 15.51 10.34
C ASP A 346 -7.98 15.53 11.54
N ALA A 347 -6.72 15.33 11.25
CA ALA A 347 -5.63 15.36 12.22
C ALA A 347 -4.82 16.68 12.18
N SER A 348 -5.34 17.77 11.59
CA SER A 348 -4.64 19.04 11.39
C SER A 348 -4.14 19.66 12.70
N GLY A 349 -4.84 19.43 13.80
CA GLY A 349 -4.41 19.90 15.14
C GLY A 349 -3.44 18.96 15.88
N ILE A 350 -3.05 17.83 15.27
CA ILE A 350 -2.31 16.74 15.92
C ILE A 350 -0.91 16.55 15.31
N VAL A 351 -0.81 16.58 13.96
CA VAL A 351 0.41 16.27 13.19
C VAL A 351 0.89 17.41 12.30
#